data_ac3c097f7e687f3db750447b1e0f9d97
#
_entry.id   ac3c097f7e687f3db750447b1e0f9d97
#
_cell.length_a   1.000
_cell.length_b   1.000
_cell.length_c   1.000
_cell.angle_alpha   90.00
_cell.angle_beta   90.00
_cell.angle_gamma   90.00
#
_symmetry.space_group_name_H-M   'P 1'
#
loop_
_entity.id
_entity.type
_entity.pdbx_description
1 polymer ?
#
loop_
_entity_poly.entity_id
_entity_poly.type
_entity_poly.pdbx_seq_one_letter_code
_entity_poly.pdbx_strand_id
1 'polypeptide(L)'
;YQRGDEEGRESVGAGVGGAGVAFAGEGELLRPPGGQDERALAAACLKCDRCRSACPTGAVAVASVGDGFLRARTPVLDFHKGYCDFCGKCIEVCPTGALRSFDETAEKLGVAVVQKDRCLSYFQGCTVCEDSCAFDALAFVDGHPVVDGDACNGCGQCEFECTALVYGTFAGGTRRGIVVVPPEAAGQLGRTVVEDGSEMGV
;
A
#
# COMPACT_ATOMS: atom_id res chain seq x y z
N TYR A 1 21.39 -27.39 48.93
CA TYR A 1 22.77 -26.97 48.71
C TYR A 1 23.09 -26.99 47.21
N GLN A 2 23.60 -25.90 46.75
CA GLN A 2 24.22 -25.58 45.46
C GLN A 2 23.31 -25.04 44.35
N ARG A 3 23.61 -23.79 44.08
CA ARG A 3 23.24 -22.97 42.92
C ARG A 3 23.76 -23.62 41.64
N GLY A 4 22.99 -23.58 40.61
CA GLY A 4 23.36 -23.87 39.23
C GLY A 4 22.54 -22.98 38.32
N ASP A 5 23.20 -22.01 37.86
CA ASP A 5 23.15 -21.18 36.64
C ASP A 5 21.88 -21.15 35.78
N GLU A 6 21.28 -19.98 35.77
CA GLU A 6 20.25 -19.56 34.82
C GLU A 6 20.92 -19.23 33.48
N GLU A 7 20.86 -20.11 32.51
CA GLU A 7 21.17 -19.79 31.13
C GLU A 7 19.86 -19.74 30.29
N GLY A 8 19.64 -18.56 29.74
CA GLY A 8 19.07 -18.27 28.46
C GLY A 8 17.79 -19.02 28.03
N ARG A 9 16.64 -18.53 28.44
CA ARG A 9 15.37 -18.92 27.80
C ARG A 9 14.99 -17.88 26.76
N GLU A 10 15.46 -18.08 25.53
CA GLU A 10 14.92 -17.36 24.37
C GLU A 10 13.44 -17.73 24.20
N SER A 11 12.59 -16.76 24.49
CA SER A 11 11.16 -16.84 24.22
C SER A 11 10.91 -16.71 22.72
N VAL A 12 10.72 -17.82 22.03
CA VAL A 12 10.16 -17.85 20.68
C VAL A 12 8.68 -17.49 20.80
N GLY A 13 8.39 -16.21 20.65
CA GLY A 13 7.04 -15.70 20.53
C GLY A 13 6.44 -16.12 19.19
N ALA A 14 5.62 -17.19 19.19
CA ALA A 14 4.75 -17.52 18.08
C ALA A 14 3.67 -16.44 17.95
N GLY A 15 3.91 -15.44 17.12
CA GLY A 15 2.92 -14.45 16.72
C GLY A 15 1.88 -15.10 15.82
N VAL A 16 0.66 -15.25 16.34
CA VAL A 16 -0.52 -15.62 15.55
C VAL A 16 -0.81 -14.45 14.61
N GLY A 17 -0.48 -14.63 13.31
CA GLY A 17 -0.67 -13.63 12.28
C GLY A 17 -2.14 -13.38 12.01
N GLY A 18 -2.69 -12.30 12.55
CA GLY A 18 -3.86 -11.65 11.97
C GLY A 18 -3.47 -11.06 10.62
N ALA A 19 -4.32 -11.20 9.60
CA ALA A 19 -4.13 -10.60 8.30
C ALA A 19 -4.12 -9.06 8.45
N GLY A 20 -2.95 -8.52 8.80
CA GLY A 20 -2.70 -7.09 8.86
C GLY A 20 -2.42 -6.59 7.46
N VAL A 21 -2.93 -5.42 7.17
CA VAL A 21 -2.58 -4.64 5.98
C VAL A 21 -1.06 -4.53 5.93
N ALA A 22 -0.45 -5.23 5.00
CA ALA A 22 0.98 -5.40 4.97
C ALA A 22 1.65 -4.24 4.25
N PHE A 23 2.52 -3.60 4.97
CA PHE A 23 3.86 -3.26 4.54
C PHE A 23 4.07 -2.01 3.69
N ALA A 24 3.64 -0.88 4.13
CA ALA A 24 4.53 0.26 4.16
C ALA A 24 5.55 -0.01 5.27
N GLY A 25 6.81 0.34 5.07
CA GLY A 25 7.85 0.19 6.09
C GLY A 25 7.37 0.71 7.45
N GLU A 26 7.93 0.19 8.54
CA GLU A 26 7.45 0.42 9.91
C GLU A 26 6.96 1.86 10.13
N GLY A 27 5.65 2.06 10.12
CA GLY A 27 5.03 3.28 10.61
C GLY A 27 4.11 4.05 9.70
N GLU A 28 4.13 3.87 8.39
CA GLU A 28 3.35 4.74 7.49
C GLU A 28 2.20 3.98 6.82
N LEU A 29 0.98 4.47 7.09
CA LEU A 29 -0.26 3.87 6.59
C LEU A 29 -0.72 4.61 5.33
N LEU A 30 -1.14 3.87 4.30
CA LEU A 30 -1.83 4.47 3.17
C LEU A 30 -3.18 5.03 3.62
N ARG A 31 -3.38 6.32 3.42
CA ARG A 31 -4.58 7.02 3.86
C ARG A 31 -5.52 7.30 2.68
N PRO A 32 -6.85 7.24 2.90
CA PRO A 32 -7.80 7.68 1.89
C PRO A 32 -7.63 9.17 1.57
N PRO A 33 -8.15 9.63 0.43
CA PRO A 33 -8.06 11.03 0.03
C PRO A 33 -8.40 12.00 1.15
N GLY A 34 -7.54 12.98 1.36
CA GLY A 34 -7.67 14.02 2.39
C GLY A 34 -7.28 13.59 3.80
N GLY A 35 -6.76 12.37 3.98
CA GLY A 35 -6.31 11.84 5.27
C GLY A 35 -4.80 11.74 5.45
N GLN A 36 -3.99 12.36 4.56
CA GLN A 36 -2.54 12.24 4.54
C GLN A 36 -1.85 12.89 5.75
N ASP A 37 -2.46 13.91 6.34
CA ASP A 37 -1.99 14.49 7.61
C ASP A 37 -2.40 13.58 8.79
N GLU A 38 -1.50 12.70 9.21
CA GLU A 38 -1.70 11.75 10.29
C GLU A 38 -2.16 12.41 11.60
N ARG A 39 -1.60 13.58 11.94
CA ARG A 39 -1.92 14.28 13.18
C ARG A 39 -3.33 14.85 13.15
N ALA A 40 -3.67 15.53 12.03
CA ALA A 40 -5.00 16.08 11.82
C ALA A 40 -6.05 14.98 11.76
N LEU A 41 -5.77 13.88 11.04
CA LEU A 41 -6.65 12.72 10.97
C LEU A 41 -6.87 12.09 12.34
N ALA A 42 -5.81 11.82 13.09
CA ALA A 42 -5.92 11.21 14.42
C ALA A 42 -6.68 12.08 15.42
N ALA A 43 -6.51 13.41 15.34
CA ALA A 43 -7.17 14.37 16.22
C ALA A 43 -8.67 14.54 15.93
N ALA A 44 -9.07 14.46 14.66
CA ALA A 44 -10.45 14.75 14.23
C ALA A 44 -11.30 13.50 13.97
N CYS A 45 -10.68 12.33 13.74
CA CYS A 45 -11.39 11.12 13.36
C CYS A 45 -12.17 10.51 14.53
N LEU A 46 -13.50 10.43 14.39
CA LEU A 46 -14.39 9.76 15.36
C LEU A 46 -14.38 8.23 15.28
N LYS A 47 -13.64 7.64 14.32
CA LYS A 47 -13.59 6.18 14.10
C LYS A 47 -14.99 5.56 13.85
N CYS A 48 -15.85 6.29 13.16
CA CYS A 48 -17.27 5.99 12.97
C CYS A 48 -17.59 5.08 11.78
N ASP A 49 -16.56 4.69 11.02
CA ASP A 49 -16.64 3.79 9.85
C ASP A 49 -17.49 4.29 8.65
N ARG A 50 -17.99 5.53 8.65
CA ARG A 50 -18.81 6.07 7.55
C ARG A 50 -18.06 6.09 6.22
N CYS A 51 -16.79 6.50 6.23
CA CYS A 51 -15.94 6.53 5.03
C CYS A 51 -15.75 5.13 4.43
N ARG A 52 -15.59 4.10 5.27
CA ARG A 52 -15.52 2.72 4.84
C ARG A 52 -16.82 2.24 4.20
N SER A 53 -17.96 2.54 4.82
CA SER A 53 -19.27 2.12 4.33
C SER A 53 -19.69 2.85 3.05
N ALA A 54 -19.17 4.06 2.82
CA ALA A 54 -19.49 4.87 1.65
C ALA A 54 -18.59 4.57 0.44
N CYS A 55 -17.46 3.86 0.64
CA CYS A 55 -16.53 3.55 -0.43
C CYS A 55 -17.13 2.52 -1.42
N PRO A 56 -17.37 2.90 -2.70
CA PRO A 56 -18.03 2.02 -3.64
C PRO A 56 -17.15 0.86 -4.09
N THR A 57 -15.84 1.07 -4.10
CA THR A 57 -14.85 0.07 -4.52
C THR A 57 -14.39 -0.83 -3.37
N GLY A 58 -14.73 -0.47 -2.11
CA GLY A 58 -14.34 -1.22 -0.93
C GLY A 58 -12.87 -1.03 -0.50
N ALA A 59 -12.14 -0.10 -1.13
CA ALA A 59 -10.72 0.15 -0.82
C ALA A 59 -10.49 0.67 0.59
N VAL A 60 -11.47 1.36 1.21
CA VAL A 60 -11.31 1.90 2.55
C VAL A 60 -11.51 0.80 3.59
N ALA A 61 -10.46 0.53 4.36
CA ALA A 61 -10.44 -0.33 5.53
C ALA A 61 -10.19 0.49 6.81
N VAL A 62 -9.95 -0.18 7.92
CA VAL A 62 -9.57 0.47 9.18
C VAL A 62 -8.25 -0.09 9.69
N ALA A 63 -7.42 0.77 10.24
CA ALA A 63 -6.16 0.40 10.86
C ALA A 63 -6.40 -0.57 12.04
N SER A 64 -5.51 -1.53 12.18
CA SER A 64 -5.50 -2.50 13.27
C SER A 64 -4.88 -1.89 14.55
N VAL A 65 -4.98 -2.59 15.66
CA VAL A 65 -4.27 -2.20 16.90
C VAL A 65 -2.76 -2.34 16.73
N GLY A 66 -2.31 -3.27 15.87
CA GLY A 66 -0.89 -3.46 15.54
C GLY A 66 -0.26 -2.25 14.82
N ASP A 67 -1.07 -1.45 14.13
CA ASP A 67 -0.63 -0.22 13.45
C ASP A 67 -0.44 0.98 14.41
N GLY A 68 -0.65 0.76 15.71
CA GLY A 68 -0.54 1.74 16.78
C GLY A 68 -1.88 2.09 17.42
N PHE A 69 -1.89 2.19 18.73
CA PHE A 69 -3.12 2.38 19.52
C PHE A 69 -3.91 3.63 19.12
N LEU A 70 -3.24 4.76 18.89
CA LEU A 70 -3.88 6.01 18.48
C LEU A 70 -4.46 5.94 17.06
N ARG A 71 -3.80 5.20 16.18
CA ARG A 71 -4.20 4.99 14.79
C ARG A 71 -5.29 3.92 14.63
N ALA A 72 -5.43 3.02 15.61
CA ALA A 72 -6.41 1.94 15.57
C ALA A 72 -7.81 2.47 15.22
N ARG A 73 -8.47 1.79 14.27
CA ARG A 73 -9.78 2.12 13.70
C ARG A 73 -9.86 3.43 12.91
N THR A 74 -8.75 4.12 12.67
CA THR A 74 -8.74 5.20 11.66
C THR A 74 -8.76 4.61 10.24
N PRO A 75 -9.28 5.34 9.23
CA PRO A 75 -9.38 4.82 7.88
C PRO A 75 -8.01 4.63 7.22
N VAL A 76 -7.85 3.52 6.52
CA VAL A 76 -6.70 3.18 5.69
C VAL A 76 -7.15 2.67 4.34
N LEU A 77 -6.28 2.70 3.34
CA LEU A 77 -6.50 2.03 2.07
C LEU A 77 -5.96 0.60 2.12
N ASP A 78 -6.76 -0.34 1.62
CA ASP A 78 -6.43 -1.76 1.49
C ASP A 78 -6.68 -2.19 0.04
N PHE A 79 -5.65 -2.14 -0.76
CA PHE A 79 -5.72 -2.44 -2.19
C PHE A 79 -5.84 -3.94 -2.50
N HIS A 80 -5.92 -4.78 -1.48
CA HIS A 80 -6.33 -6.17 -1.67
C HIS A 80 -7.86 -6.32 -1.76
N LYS A 81 -8.63 -5.31 -1.30
CA LYS A 81 -10.10 -5.31 -1.30
C LYS A 81 -10.71 -4.48 -2.40
N GLY A 82 -9.98 -3.50 -2.90
CA GLY A 82 -10.44 -2.58 -3.92
C GLY A 82 -9.38 -1.53 -4.24
N TYR A 83 -9.70 -0.57 -5.08
CA TYR A 83 -8.83 0.53 -5.47
C TYR A 83 -9.53 1.87 -5.27
N CYS A 84 -8.80 2.98 -5.26
CA CYS A 84 -9.38 4.31 -5.13
C CYS A 84 -9.72 4.87 -6.50
N ASP A 85 -11.00 5.17 -6.73
CA ASP A 85 -11.53 5.81 -7.95
C ASP A 85 -11.63 7.34 -7.82
N PHE A 86 -11.08 7.91 -6.76
CA PHE A 86 -11.10 9.33 -6.43
C PHE A 86 -12.49 9.97 -6.38
N CYS A 87 -13.55 9.19 -6.18
CA CYS A 87 -14.94 9.67 -6.18
C CYS A 87 -15.30 10.65 -5.05
N GLY A 88 -14.43 10.88 -4.08
CA GLY A 88 -14.64 11.83 -2.99
C GLY A 88 -15.68 11.45 -1.93
N LYS A 89 -16.42 10.35 -2.09
CA LYS A 89 -17.51 9.97 -1.17
C LYS A 89 -17.07 9.78 0.27
N CYS A 90 -15.84 9.31 0.50
CA CYS A 90 -15.29 9.18 1.86
C CYS A 90 -15.11 10.54 2.55
N ILE A 91 -14.81 11.59 1.79
CA ILE A 91 -14.67 12.98 2.24
C ILE A 91 -16.06 13.55 2.56
N GLU A 92 -17.03 13.39 1.65
CA GLU A 92 -18.40 13.92 1.78
C GLU A 92 -19.11 13.41 3.03
N VAL A 93 -18.93 12.13 3.37
CA VAL A 93 -19.61 11.53 4.53
C VAL A 93 -18.88 11.75 5.86
N CYS A 94 -17.71 12.38 5.85
CA CYS A 94 -16.91 12.60 7.05
C CYS A 94 -17.52 13.72 7.92
N PRO A 95 -18.13 13.41 9.08
CA PRO A 95 -18.89 14.39 9.84
C PRO A 95 -18.01 15.43 10.55
N THR A 96 -16.73 15.16 10.71
CA THR A 96 -15.77 16.02 11.41
C THR A 96 -14.81 16.73 10.47
N GLY A 97 -14.87 16.42 9.17
CA GLY A 97 -13.87 16.91 8.21
C GLY A 97 -12.47 16.37 8.47
N ALA A 98 -12.35 15.22 9.15
CA ALA A 98 -11.06 14.52 9.33
C ALA A 98 -10.45 14.09 7.99
N LEU A 99 -11.29 13.78 7.00
CA LEU A 99 -10.91 13.68 5.60
C LEU A 99 -11.24 15.01 4.92
N ARG A 100 -10.22 15.68 4.41
CA ARG A 100 -10.33 17.01 3.79
C ARG A 100 -10.49 16.89 2.27
N SER A 101 -10.69 18.04 1.62
CA SER A 101 -10.61 18.08 0.15
C SER A 101 -9.25 17.55 -0.32
N PHE A 102 -9.27 16.82 -1.40
CA PHE A 102 -8.09 16.19 -2.01
C PHE A 102 -8.08 16.53 -3.50
N ASP A 103 -6.94 16.98 -4.00
CA ASP A 103 -6.73 17.26 -5.42
C ASP A 103 -5.87 16.14 -6.01
N GLU A 104 -6.48 15.25 -6.77
CA GLU A 104 -5.81 14.10 -7.39
C GLU A 104 -4.73 14.47 -8.41
N THR A 105 -4.72 15.73 -8.87
CA THR A 105 -3.70 16.23 -9.79
C THR A 105 -2.47 16.81 -9.09
N ALA A 106 -2.62 17.25 -7.84
CA ALA A 106 -1.57 17.88 -7.05
C ALA A 106 -1.08 17.00 -5.88
N GLU A 107 -1.92 16.11 -5.40
CA GLU A 107 -1.66 15.26 -4.22
C GLU A 107 -1.63 13.79 -4.62
N LYS A 108 -0.81 13.00 -3.92
CA LYS A 108 -0.69 11.56 -4.14
C LYS A 108 -1.13 10.78 -2.91
N LEU A 109 -1.82 9.67 -3.14
CA LEU A 109 -2.13 8.70 -2.06
C LEU A 109 -0.90 7.85 -1.74
N GLY A 110 -0.09 7.57 -2.76
CA GLY A 110 1.09 6.74 -2.70
C GLY A 110 1.75 6.63 -4.05
N VAL A 111 2.72 5.73 -4.16
CA VAL A 111 3.40 5.39 -5.42
C VAL A 111 3.47 3.88 -5.54
N ALA A 112 3.16 3.34 -6.71
CA ALA A 112 3.28 1.92 -6.98
C ALA A 112 4.76 1.51 -7.13
N VAL A 113 5.14 0.40 -6.51
CA VAL A 113 6.51 -0.14 -6.56
C VAL A 113 6.44 -1.60 -7.00
N VAL A 114 7.22 -1.94 -8.02
CA VAL A 114 7.31 -3.31 -8.54
C VAL A 114 8.26 -4.14 -7.67
N GLN A 115 7.77 -5.30 -7.23
CA GLN A 115 8.54 -6.27 -6.45
C GLN A 115 9.07 -7.35 -7.39
N LYS A 116 10.30 -7.20 -7.89
CA LYS A 116 10.88 -8.07 -8.92
C LYS A 116 10.94 -9.55 -8.52
N ASP A 117 11.14 -9.81 -7.23
CA ASP A 117 11.18 -11.16 -6.63
C ASP A 117 9.82 -11.88 -6.63
N ARG A 118 8.73 -11.16 -6.88
CA ARG A 118 7.36 -11.67 -6.82
C ARG A 118 6.53 -11.37 -8.05
N CYS A 119 6.94 -10.38 -8.84
CA CYS A 119 6.21 -9.99 -10.05
C CYS A 119 6.33 -11.09 -11.12
N LEU A 120 5.18 -11.62 -11.53
CA LEU A 120 5.12 -12.72 -12.48
C LEU A 120 5.61 -12.35 -13.88
N SER A 121 5.75 -11.07 -14.21
CA SER A 121 6.36 -10.66 -15.49
C SER A 121 7.80 -11.14 -15.63
N TYR A 122 8.55 -11.23 -14.53
CA TYR A 122 9.95 -11.72 -14.53
C TYR A 122 10.05 -13.25 -14.62
N PHE A 123 8.97 -13.98 -14.48
CA PHE A 123 8.97 -15.44 -14.44
C PHE A 123 8.09 -16.08 -15.51
N GLN A 124 6.95 -15.44 -15.85
CA GLN A 124 5.90 -16.04 -16.68
C GLN A 124 5.33 -15.09 -17.74
N GLY A 125 5.92 -13.90 -17.94
CA GLY A 125 5.48 -12.94 -18.94
C GLY A 125 4.07 -12.34 -18.65
N CYS A 126 3.71 -12.13 -17.38
CA CYS A 126 2.44 -11.56 -16.98
C CYS A 126 2.39 -10.05 -17.31
N THR A 127 1.26 -9.59 -17.89
CA THR A 127 1.02 -8.19 -18.26
C THR A 127 -0.28 -7.62 -17.66
N VAL A 128 -0.91 -8.30 -16.71
CA VAL A 128 -2.25 -7.97 -16.18
C VAL A 128 -2.40 -6.52 -15.69
N CYS A 129 -1.34 -5.93 -15.13
CA CYS A 129 -1.40 -4.55 -14.66
C CYS A 129 -1.16 -3.50 -15.75
N GLU A 130 -0.81 -3.89 -16.99
CA GLU A 130 -0.55 -2.97 -18.11
C GLU A 130 -1.79 -2.11 -18.41
N ASP A 131 -2.93 -2.77 -18.60
CA ASP A 131 -4.20 -2.12 -18.93
C ASP A 131 -4.93 -1.53 -17.70
N SER A 132 -4.37 -1.71 -16.49
CA SER A 132 -5.04 -1.30 -15.25
C SER A 132 -4.79 0.16 -14.88
N CYS A 133 -3.82 0.83 -15.49
CA CYS A 133 -3.43 2.18 -15.08
C CYS A 133 -4.28 3.24 -15.77
N ALA A 134 -5.18 3.88 -15.02
CA ALA A 134 -6.02 4.97 -15.53
C ALA A 134 -5.25 6.29 -15.72
N PHE A 135 -4.00 6.37 -15.26
CA PHE A 135 -3.17 7.58 -15.26
C PHE A 135 -1.95 7.46 -16.17
N ASP A 136 -1.90 6.41 -17.01
CA ASP A 136 -0.77 6.12 -17.92
C ASP A 136 0.61 6.12 -17.23
N ALA A 137 0.61 5.87 -15.93
CA ALA A 137 1.82 5.88 -15.09
C ALA A 137 2.56 4.53 -15.10
N LEU A 138 2.07 3.52 -15.83
CA LEU A 138 2.64 2.19 -15.88
C LEU A 138 2.86 1.80 -17.33
N ALA A 139 4.11 1.49 -17.67
CA ALA A 139 4.51 1.01 -19.00
C ALA A 139 5.23 -0.33 -18.87
N PHE A 140 5.32 -1.08 -19.99
CA PHE A 140 6.11 -2.30 -20.06
C PHE A 140 7.34 -2.07 -20.92
N VAL A 141 8.51 -2.25 -20.33
CA VAL A 141 9.81 -2.19 -21.02
C VAL A 141 10.45 -3.57 -20.94
N ASP A 142 10.84 -4.12 -22.09
CA ASP A 142 11.39 -5.48 -22.18
C ASP A 142 10.52 -6.56 -21.53
N GLY A 143 9.19 -6.37 -21.54
CA GLY A 143 8.21 -7.29 -20.94
C GLY A 143 8.06 -7.18 -19.43
N HIS A 144 8.61 -6.14 -18.81
CA HIS A 144 8.53 -5.90 -17.37
C HIS A 144 7.86 -4.57 -17.06
N PRO A 145 7.01 -4.50 -16.00
CA PRO A 145 6.34 -3.27 -15.62
C PRO A 145 7.33 -2.24 -15.05
N VAL A 146 7.23 -1.02 -15.54
CA VAL A 146 7.96 0.15 -15.08
C VAL A 146 6.93 1.21 -14.68
N VAL A 147 7.10 1.79 -13.50
CA VAL A 147 6.18 2.80 -12.95
C VAL A 147 6.83 4.17 -13.06
N ASP A 148 6.14 5.10 -13.70
CA ASP A 148 6.46 6.52 -13.61
C ASP A 148 5.94 7.05 -12.27
N GLY A 149 6.86 7.32 -11.34
CA GLY A 149 6.52 7.81 -10.02
C GLY A 149 5.93 9.22 -10.03
N ASP A 150 6.17 10.01 -11.06
CA ASP A 150 5.65 11.38 -11.19
C ASP A 150 4.20 11.37 -11.69
N ALA A 151 3.87 10.49 -12.62
CA ALA A 151 2.50 10.30 -13.11
C ALA A 151 1.64 9.46 -12.14
N CYS A 152 2.23 8.55 -11.36
CA CYS A 152 1.51 7.68 -10.44
C CYS A 152 0.94 8.46 -9.26
N ASN A 153 -0.37 8.40 -9.04
CA ASN A 153 -1.05 8.99 -7.88
C ASN A 153 -1.41 8.00 -6.76
N GLY A 154 -1.09 6.71 -6.94
CA GLY A 154 -1.27 5.70 -5.91
C GLY A 154 -2.70 5.19 -5.75
N CYS A 155 -3.50 5.17 -6.82
CA CYS A 155 -4.89 4.68 -6.78
C CYS A 155 -5.03 3.20 -6.37
N GLY A 156 -3.98 2.39 -6.56
CA GLY A 156 -3.93 1.00 -6.15
C GLY A 156 -4.58 0.02 -7.12
N GLN A 157 -5.05 0.44 -8.29
CA GLN A 157 -5.71 -0.45 -9.23
C GLN A 157 -4.76 -1.55 -9.73
N CYS A 158 -3.51 -1.20 -10.06
CA CYS A 158 -2.50 -2.17 -10.48
C CYS A 158 -2.18 -3.20 -9.38
N GLU A 159 -2.19 -2.81 -8.11
CA GLU A 159 -2.05 -3.72 -6.98
C GLU A 159 -3.28 -4.62 -6.82
N PHE A 160 -4.49 -4.05 -6.93
CA PHE A 160 -5.75 -4.79 -6.83
C PHE A 160 -5.85 -5.87 -7.91
N GLU A 161 -5.53 -5.55 -9.16
CA GLU A 161 -5.59 -6.49 -10.29
C GLU A 161 -4.43 -7.50 -10.29
N CYS A 162 -3.38 -7.29 -9.52
CA CYS A 162 -2.21 -8.15 -9.52
C CYS A 162 -2.52 -9.60 -9.17
N THR A 163 -2.21 -10.53 -10.06
CA THR A 163 -2.48 -11.97 -9.91
C THR A 163 -1.39 -12.73 -9.14
N ALA A 164 -0.29 -12.08 -8.76
CA ALA A 164 0.83 -12.74 -8.08
C ALA A 164 0.42 -13.50 -6.80
N LEU A 165 -0.65 -13.07 -6.13
CA LEU A 165 -1.23 -13.80 -4.98
C LEU A 165 -1.80 -15.16 -5.32
N VAL A 166 -2.38 -15.31 -6.51
CA VAL A 166 -3.08 -16.53 -6.92
C VAL A 166 -2.10 -17.67 -7.13
N TYR A 167 -0.89 -17.36 -7.59
CA TYR A 167 0.13 -18.34 -7.93
C TYR A 167 1.19 -18.56 -6.84
N GLY A 168 1.36 -17.58 -5.91
CA GLY A 168 2.35 -17.64 -4.83
C GLY A 168 1.84 -18.20 -3.51
N THR A 169 0.65 -18.77 -3.45
CA THR A 169 -0.11 -18.99 -2.21
C THR A 169 0.23 -20.25 -1.42
N PHE A 170 1.21 -21.06 -1.79
CA PHE A 170 1.59 -22.22 -0.96
C PHE A 170 2.03 -21.84 0.47
N ALA A 171 2.34 -20.57 0.71
CA ALA A 171 2.75 -20.05 2.02
C ALA A 171 1.78 -19.03 2.62
N GLY A 172 0.54 -18.89 2.12
CA GLY A 172 -0.40 -17.88 2.60
C GLY A 172 0.10 -16.44 2.39
N GLY A 173 0.99 -16.22 1.40
CA GLY A 173 1.58 -14.93 1.11
C GLY A 173 0.53 -13.95 0.59
N THR A 174 0.31 -12.88 1.32
CA THR A 174 -0.56 -11.76 0.95
C THR A 174 0.17 -10.72 0.10
N ARG A 175 1.30 -11.07 -0.51
CA ARG A 175 2.22 -10.13 -1.15
C ARG A 175 2.01 -10.10 -2.65
N ARG A 176 1.63 -8.94 -3.18
CA ARG A 176 1.49 -8.66 -4.60
C ARG A 176 2.85 -8.46 -5.29
N GLY A 177 2.89 -8.64 -6.60
CA GLY A 177 4.07 -8.33 -7.43
C GLY A 177 4.26 -6.83 -7.71
N ILE A 178 3.21 -6.04 -7.51
CA ILE A 178 3.23 -4.58 -7.47
C ILE A 178 2.47 -4.13 -6.24
N VAL A 179 2.99 -3.18 -5.49
CA VAL A 179 2.40 -2.68 -4.24
C VAL A 179 2.46 -1.17 -4.22
N VAL A 180 1.43 -0.54 -3.69
CA VAL A 180 1.44 0.91 -3.47
C VAL A 180 1.97 1.17 -2.07
N VAL A 181 2.87 2.14 -1.98
CA VAL A 181 3.47 2.58 -0.72
C VAL A 181 3.33 4.09 -0.58
N PRO A 182 3.37 4.65 0.63
CA PRO A 182 3.45 6.09 0.81
C PRO A 182 4.62 6.70 0.04
N PRO A 183 4.50 7.96 -0.46
CA PRO A 183 5.51 8.57 -1.31
C PRO A 183 6.91 8.58 -0.69
N GLU A 184 7.00 8.79 0.62
CA GLU A 184 8.26 8.82 1.38
C GLU A 184 8.92 7.43 1.42
N ALA A 185 8.14 6.37 1.51
CA ALA A 185 8.64 5.00 1.53
C ALA A 185 9.10 4.53 0.14
N ALA A 186 8.53 5.06 -0.94
CA ALA A 186 8.90 4.70 -2.30
C ALA A 186 10.37 4.98 -2.61
N GLY A 187 10.91 6.09 -2.08
CA GLY A 187 12.32 6.45 -2.21
C GLY A 187 13.30 5.49 -1.53
N GLN A 188 12.85 4.74 -0.53
CA GLN A 188 13.66 3.80 0.25
C GLN A 188 13.66 2.38 -0.33
N LEU A 189 12.60 2.00 -1.07
CA LEU A 189 12.43 0.66 -1.63
C LEU A 189 13.17 0.44 -2.96
N GLY A 190 13.95 1.41 -3.37
CA GLY A 190 14.75 1.35 -4.60
C GLY A 190 13.93 1.71 -5.83
N ARG A 191 14.27 2.85 -6.42
CA ARG A 191 13.78 3.30 -7.70
C ARG A 191 13.91 2.19 -8.75
N THR A 192 12.78 1.61 -9.14
CA THR A 192 12.63 1.16 -10.50
C THR A 192 12.07 2.34 -11.31
N VAL A 193 12.70 3.48 -11.17
CA VAL A 193 12.51 4.63 -12.04
C VAL A 193 13.49 4.42 -13.16
N VAL A 194 13.04 4.59 -14.38
CA VAL A 194 13.91 4.70 -15.54
C VAL A 194 14.87 5.85 -15.26
N GLU A 195 16.10 5.56 -14.88
CA GLU A 195 17.16 6.52 -15.07
C GLU A 195 17.33 6.59 -16.59
N ASP A 196 16.97 7.76 -17.09
CA ASP A 196 17.19 8.29 -18.40
C ASP A 196 18.46 7.71 -19.06
N GLY A 197 18.27 7.10 -20.23
CA GLY A 197 19.33 6.46 -20.96
C GLY A 197 20.38 7.44 -21.44
N SER A 198 21.46 7.52 -20.70
CA SER A 198 22.73 8.04 -21.20
C SER A 198 23.86 7.31 -20.48
N GLU A 199 24.33 6.28 -21.13
CA GLU A 199 25.74 5.94 -21.36
C GLU A 199 25.86 4.46 -21.76
N MET A 200 25.61 4.19 -23.03
CA MET A 200 26.31 3.07 -23.68
C MET A 200 27.59 3.66 -24.22
N GLY A 201 28.65 3.53 -23.45
CA GLY A 201 30.02 3.72 -23.85
C GLY A 201 30.69 2.35 -24.02
N VAL A 202 30.89 1.97 -25.30
CA VAL A 202 31.90 1.09 -25.89
C VAL A 202 32.32 -0.16 -25.10
#